data_adc5b531474832bf39cde0caaba90afe
#
_entry.id   adc5b531474832bf39cde0caaba90afe
#
_cell.length_a   1.000
_cell.length_b   1.000
_cell.length_c   1.000
_cell.angle_alpha   90.00
_cell.angle_beta   90.00
_cell.angle_gamma   90.00
#
_symmetry.space_group_name_H-M   'P 1'
#
loop_
_entity.id
_entity.type
_entity.pdbx_description
1 polymer ?
#
loop_
_entity_poly.entity_id
_entity_poly.type
_entity_poly.pdbx_seq_one_letter_code
_entity_poly.pdbx_strand_id
1 'polypeptide(L)'
;MFGLILIIGAEPSYLGSAPIARTQKMHHYRTQKGALMSNENNPETKRDEMPFVAPCRQLSPLAPFRWIRLGVADLLHAPQQSLFYGLAVAVMIAIVSLLAWFRGSQWIMFAMLGGFVFIAPLTCIGLYAISAQLERGQPPLLMRSLRAAFRRHLGNEMIFAIVLLIIFLLWARAAIMITVFIPTDGDLTFRELWPYLSFGSAVGAVFAGVTFSASAFSLPMIMHRDVDSITAVVTSINAVLRNKGAMIVWLALVIASLLIGVMTAFVGLVVIIPVIGYAAWHGYLETIDADEFPRHDVGITSVPRPAEGEN
;
A
#
# COMPACT_ATOMS: atom_id res chain seq x y z
N MET A 1 -15.47 -60.70 53.77
CA MET A 1 -16.58 -61.42 54.40
C MET A 1 -17.67 -61.47 53.37
N PHE A 2 -17.82 -62.65 52.77
CA PHE A 2 -18.99 -63.41 52.36
C PHE A 2 -20.07 -62.58 51.60
N GLY A 3 -20.61 -62.99 50.47
CA GLY A 3 -20.66 -64.34 49.85
C GLY A 3 -21.22 -64.33 48.45
N LEU A 4 -20.74 -65.22 47.81
CA LEU A 4 -21.17 -65.99 46.65
C LEU A 4 -22.67 -66.30 46.67
N ILE A 5 -23.37 -66.30 45.51
CA ILE A 5 -24.24 -67.39 45.02
C ILE A 5 -24.70 -67.11 43.57
N LEU A 6 -24.37 -68.04 42.75
CA LEU A 6 -24.87 -68.46 41.45
C LEU A 6 -26.38 -68.48 41.29
N ILE A 7 -26.91 -68.19 40.07
CA ILE A 7 -27.92 -69.07 39.40
C ILE A 7 -27.95 -68.73 37.89
N ILE A 8 -27.81 -69.74 37.15
CA ILE A 8 -27.93 -70.11 35.76
C ILE A 8 -29.28 -69.70 35.14
N GLY A 9 -29.26 -69.26 33.87
CA GLY A 9 -30.46 -69.42 33.07
C GLY A 9 -30.55 -68.49 31.81
N ALA A 10 -30.33 -69.15 30.66
CA ALA A 10 -30.94 -68.89 29.34
C ALA A 10 -30.52 -67.68 28.52
N GLU A 11 -29.76 -67.99 27.49
CA GLU A 11 -29.78 -67.23 26.23
C GLU A 11 -31.19 -67.09 25.63
N PRO A 12 -31.45 -66.01 24.87
CA PRO A 12 -31.68 -66.23 23.47
C PRO A 12 -30.95 -65.20 22.61
N SER A 13 -30.32 -65.74 21.58
CA SER A 13 -29.92 -65.21 20.29
C SER A 13 -30.68 -63.95 19.82
N TYR A 14 -29.95 -62.82 19.70
CA TYR A 14 -30.30 -61.77 18.75
C TYR A 14 -29.12 -61.51 17.81
N LEU A 15 -29.18 -62.21 16.68
CA LEU A 15 -28.47 -61.90 15.47
C LEU A 15 -29.09 -60.60 14.86
N GLY A 16 -28.24 -59.63 14.54
CA GLY A 16 -28.46 -58.73 13.40
C GLY A 16 -29.08 -57.38 13.64
N SER A 17 -28.27 -56.32 13.85
CA SER A 17 -28.49 -55.00 13.23
C SER A 17 -27.43 -53.94 13.58
N ALA A 18 -26.20 -54.30 13.93
CA ALA A 18 -25.20 -53.35 14.37
C ALA A 18 -24.19 -52.80 13.32
N PRO A 19 -24.04 -53.27 12.06
CA PRO A 19 -23.08 -52.65 11.12
C PRO A 19 -23.60 -51.46 10.34
N ILE A 20 -24.93 -51.32 10.10
CA ILE A 20 -25.48 -50.28 9.22
C ILE A 20 -25.48 -48.89 9.89
N ALA A 21 -25.77 -48.81 11.17
CA ALA A 21 -25.79 -47.52 11.92
C ALA A 21 -24.38 -46.93 12.13
N ARG A 22 -23.36 -47.81 12.21
CA ARG A 22 -21.95 -47.38 12.40
C ARG A 22 -21.37 -46.84 11.09
N THR A 23 -21.72 -47.44 9.95
CA THR A 23 -21.29 -46.99 8.62
C THR A 23 -21.97 -45.69 8.23
N GLN A 24 -23.25 -45.52 8.56
CA GLN A 24 -23.98 -44.31 8.27
C GLN A 24 -23.47 -43.11 9.12
N LYS A 25 -23.13 -43.33 10.40
CA LYS A 25 -22.51 -42.30 11.25
C LYS A 25 -21.10 -41.91 10.77
N MET A 26 -20.30 -42.88 10.30
CA MET A 26 -18.99 -42.58 9.75
C MET A 26 -19.06 -41.88 8.40
N HIS A 27 -20.04 -42.20 7.57
CA HIS A 27 -20.26 -41.52 6.29
C HIS A 27 -20.71 -40.07 6.54
N HIS A 28 -21.60 -39.84 7.49
CA HIS A 28 -22.03 -38.50 7.86
C HIS A 28 -20.91 -37.64 8.46
N TYR A 29 -20.07 -38.26 9.30
CA TYR A 29 -18.87 -37.61 9.89
C TYR A 29 -17.82 -37.28 8.81
N ARG A 30 -17.62 -38.15 7.82
CA ARG A 30 -16.70 -37.95 6.71
C ARG A 30 -17.20 -36.86 5.74
N THR A 31 -18.49 -36.80 5.47
CA THR A 31 -19.12 -35.78 4.64
C THR A 31 -19.11 -34.43 5.33
N GLN A 32 -19.37 -34.37 6.65
CA GLN A 32 -19.34 -33.18 7.44
C GLN A 32 -17.90 -32.64 7.60
N LYS A 33 -16.90 -33.53 7.79
CA LYS A 33 -15.48 -33.16 7.83
C LYS A 33 -14.96 -32.73 6.45
N GLY A 34 -15.43 -33.34 5.37
CA GLY A 34 -15.14 -32.94 3.99
C GLY A 34 -15.75 -31.57 3.66
N ALA A 35 -16.99 -31.30 4.11
CA ALA A 35 -17.64 -30.01 3.93
C ALA A 35 -17.00 -28.90 4.78
N LEU A 36 -16.55 -29.21 5.99
CA LEU A 36 -15.78 -28.27 6.83
C LEU A 36 -14.43 -27.96 6.23
N MET A 37 -13.69 -28.97 5.72
CA MET A 37 -12.40 -28.78 5.05
C MET A 37 -12.52 -28.09 3.68
N SER A 38 -13.64 -28.26 2.96
CA SER A 38 -13.90 -27.53 1.71
C SER A 38 -14.28 -26.07 1.95
N ASN A 39 -14.92 -25.78 3.08
CA ASN A 39 -15.28 -24.43 3.47
C ASN A 39 -14.05 -23.65 4.03
N GLU A 40 -13.13 -24.37 4.70
CA GLU A 40 -11.88 -23.82 5.23
C GLU A 40 -10.88 -23.39 4.11
N ASN A 41 -11.01 -23.98 2.93
CA ASN A 41 -10.21 -23.67 1.74
C ASN A 41 -10.94 -22.78 0.72
N ASN A 42 -12.14 -22.31 1.02
CA ASN A 42 -12.85 -21.38 0.14
C ASN A 42 -12.19 -19.99 0.25
N PRO A 43 -11.69 -19.40 -0.87
CA PRO A 43 -11.05 -18.09 -0.85
C PRO A 43 -11.99 -16.98 -0.36
N GLU A 44 -13.32 -17.16 -0.46
CA GLU A 44 -14.30 -16.19 0.05
C GLU A 44 -14.42 -16.22 1.58
N THR A 45 -14.46 -17.40 2.21
CA THR A 45 -14.47 -17.52 3.69
C THR A 45 -13.18 -17.02 4.32
N LYS A 46 -12.04 -17.21 3.65
CA LYS A 46 -10.75 -16.70 4.10
C LYS A 46 -10.65 -15.19 4.03
N ARG A 47 -11.39 -14.52 3.15
CA ARG A 47 -11.49 -13.06 3.08
C ARG A 47 -12.31 -12.47 4.23
N ASP A 48 -13.37 -13.16 4.64
CA ASP A 48 -14.23 -12.70 5.75
C ASP A 48 -13.54 -12.83 7.13
N GLU A 49 -12.50 -13.66 7.23
CA GLU A 49 -11.69 -13.84 8.46
C GLU A 49 -10.50 -12.87 8.56
N MET A 50 -10.17 -12.14 7.47
CA MET A 50 -9.02 -11.22 7.49
C MET A 50 -9.34 -9.98 8.33
N PRO A 51 -8.37 -9.48 9.13
CA PRO A 51 -8.58 -8.29 9.92
C PRO A 51 -8.78 -7.08 9.01
N PHE A 52 -9.76 -6.22 9.34
CA PHE A 52 -10.01 -4.98 8.61
C PHE A 52 -8.84 -3.98 8.66
N VAL A 53 -7.95 -4.13 9.62
CA VAL A 53 -6.74 -3.29 9.77
C VAL A 53 -5.56 -4.19 10.10
N ALA A 54 -4.51 -4.16 9.27
CA ALA A 54 -3.30 -4.92 9.56
C ALA A 54 -2.59 -4.41 10.82
N PRO A 55 -2.00 -5.31 11.62
CA PRO A 55 -1.20 -4.94 12.77
C PRO A 55 -0.04 -4.02 12.38
N CYS A 56 0.22 -2.98 13.19
CA CYS A 56 1.27 -2.01 12.95
C CYS A 56 2.30 -2.05 14.07
N ARG A 57 3.58 -2.15 13.69
CA ARG A 57 4.72 -2.12 14.62
C ARG A 57 4.98 -0.69 15.08
N GLN A 58 5.53 -0.55 16.29
CA GLN A 58 6.01 0.75 16.77
C GLN A 58 7.42 1.02 16.28
N LEU A 59 7.64 2.21 15.77
CA LEU A 59 8.88 2.64 15.15
C LEU A 59 9.65 3.63 16.02
N SER A 60 10.98 3.56 15.96
CA SER A 60 11.83 4.66 16.43
C SER A 60 11.62 5.89 15.52
N PRO A 61 11.64 7.11 16.06
CA PRO A 61 11.60 8.34 15.26
C PRO A 61 12.69 8.44 14.19
N LEU A 62 13.81 7.73 14.37
CA LEU A 62 14.94 7.71 13.44
C LEU A 62 14.84 6.61 12.38
N ALA A 63 13.81 5.77 12.39
CA ALA A 63 13.60 4.71 11.40
C ALA A 63 13.63 5.22 9.94
N PRO A 64 13.09 6.41 9.58
CA PRO A 64 13.12 6.91 8.22
C PRO A 64 14.52 7.10 7.63
N PHE A 65 15.54 7.38 8.44
CA PHE A 65 16.92 7.45 7.95
C PHE A 65 17.45 6.07 7.50
N ARG A 66 17.00 5.00 8.16
CA ARG A 66 17.29 3.64 7.74
C ARG A 66 16.61 3.32 6.40
N TRP A 67 15.36 3.75 6.21
CA TRP A 67 14.65 3.57 4.95
C TRP A 67 15.36 4.26 3.79
N ILE A 68 15.82 5.50 3.98
CA ILE A 68 16.62 6.22 2.98
C ILE A 68 17.89 5.45 2.65
N ARG A 69 18.61 4.93 3.66
CA ARG A 69 19.84 4.15 3.44
C ARG A 69 19.57 2.89 2.62
N LEU A 70 18.47 2.18 2.90
CA LEU A 70 18.05 1.00 2.15
C LEU A 70 17.61 1.40 0.73
N GLY A 71 16.89 2.50 0.57
CA GLY A 71 16.53 3.03 -0.74
C GLY A 71 17.72 3.41 -1.62
N VAL A 72 18.78 3.97 -1.02
CA VAL A 72 20.05 4.20 -1.72
C VAL A 72 20.72 2.88 -2.12
N ALA A 73 20.69 1.87 -1.25
CA ALA A 73 21.22 0.55 -1.58
C ALA A 73 20.47 -0.07 -2.77
N ASP A 74 19.15 0.00 -2.81
CA ASP A 74 18.35 -0.49 -3.95
C ASP A 74 18.67 0.25 -5.24
N LEU A 75 18.84 1.58 -5.18
CA LEU A 75 19.29 2.38 -6.33
C LEU A 75 20.64 1.87 -6.87
N LEU A 76 21.60 1.55 -5.99
CA LEU A 76 22.92 1.05 -6.38
C LEU A 76 22.87 -0.38 -6.92
N HIS A 77 21.91 -1.20 -6.52
CA HIS A 77 21.71 -2.56 -7.05
C HIS A 77 20.98 -2.58 -8.39
N ALA A 78 20.18 -1.56 -8.71
CA ALA A 78 19.43 -1.44 -9.96
C ALA A 78 19.58 -0.05 -10.59
N PRO A 79 20.80 0.45 -10.88
CA PRO A 79 21.00 1.85 -11.24
C PRO A 79 20.35 2.22 -12.57
N GLN A 80 20.42 1.36 -13.58
CA GLN A 80 19.86 1.65 -14.90
C GLN A 80 18.34 1.80 -14.87
N GLN A 81 17.64 0.87 -14.24
CA GLN A 81 16.19 0.87 -14.11
C GLN A 81 15.71 2.06 -13.27
N SER A 82 16.40 2.32 -12.17
CA SER A 82 16.09 3.41 -11.24
C SER A 82 16.27 4.78 -11.89
N LEU A 83 17.42 5.02 -12.52
CA LEU A 83 17.71 6.30 -13.16
C LEU A 83 16.82 6.55 -14.38
N PHE A 84 16.55 5.51 -15.18
CA PHE A 84 15.59 5.62 -16.29
C PHE A 84 14.20 6.01 -15.80
N TYR A 85 13.73 5.36 -14.74
CA TYR A 85 12.44 5.66 -14.12
C TYR A 85 12.42 7.08 -13.53
N GLY A 86 13.43 7.43 -12.76
CA GLY A 86 13.60 8.76 -12.18
C GLY A 86 13.64 9.85 -13.24
N LEU A 87 14.35 9.62 -14.35
CA LEU A 87 14.42 10.53 -15.49
C LEU A 87 13.04 10.72 -16.14
N ALA A 88 12.31 9.62 -16.38
CA ALA A 88 10.96 9.71 -16.96
C ALA A 88 10.01 10.55 -16.11
N VAL A 89 10.01 10.35 -14.80
CA VAL A 89 9.18 11.13 -13.87
C VAL A 89 9.66 12.58 -13.75
N ALA A 90 10.98 12.81 -13.67
CA ALA A 90 11.55 14.16 -13.61
C ALA A 90 11.23 14.98 -14.87
N VAL A 91 11.33 14.37 -16.06
CA VAL A 91 10.96 14.99 -17.34
C VAL A 91 9.46 15.31 -17.37
N MET A 92 8.60 14.39 -16.91
CA MET A 92 7.17 14.66 -16.81
C MET A 92 6.88 15.87 -15.92
N ILE A 93 7.51 15.95 -14.73
CA ILE A 93 7.37 17.08 -13.81
C ILE A 93 7.88 18.37 -14.45
N ALA A 94 9.04 18.33 -15.09
CA ALA A 94 9.63 19.47 -15.78
C ALA A 94 8.73 20.01 -16.91
N ILE A 95 8.16 19.12 -17.73
CA ILE A 95 7.21 19.49 -18.79
C ILE A 95 5.98 20.17 -18.20
N VAL A 96 5.36 19.59 -17.18
CA VAL A 96 4.17 20.14 -16.51
C VAL A 96 4.48 21.51 -15.92
N SER A 97 5.61 21.64 -15.23
CA SER A 97 6.06 22.90 -14.62
C SER A 97 6.33 23.98 -15.66
N LEU A 98 6.97 23.61 -16.77
CA LEU A 98 7.27 24.53 -17.87
C LEU A 98 6.00 25.00 -18.59
N LEU A 99 5.05 24.10 -18.84
CA LEU A 99 3.75 24.46 -19.41
C LEU A 99 2.98 25.42 -18.49
N ALA A 100 3.01 25.19 -17.19
CA ALA A 100 2.41 26.10 -16.21
C ALA A 100 3.07 27.49 -16.23
N TRP A 101 4.39 27.53 -16.33
CA TRP A 101 5.18 28.75 -16.41
C TRP A 101 4.85 29.58 -17.67
N PHE A 102 4.82 28.94 -18.85
CA PHE A 102 4.53 29.63 -20.11
C PHE A 102 3.10 30.14 -20.23
N ARG A 103 2.15 29.53 -19.51
CA ARG A 103 0.76 30.01 -19.47
C ARG A 103 0.59 31.26 -18.62
N GLY A 104 1.62 31.69 -17.88
CA GLY A 104 1.65 32.99 -17.16
C GLY A 104 0.69 33.11 -15.98
N SER A 105 0.01 32.02 -15.59
CA SER A 105 -0.92 32.03 -14.47
C SER A 105 -0.30 31.38 -13.25
N GLN A 106 -0.03 32.17 -12.22
CA GLN A 106 0.42 31.67 -10.91
C GLN A 106 -0.59 30.66 -10.31
N TRP A 107 -1.87 30.84 -10.59
CA TRP A 107 -2.94 29.95 -10.12
C TRP A 107 -2.85 28.55 -10.75
N ILE A 108 -2.51 28.46 -12.03
CA ILE A 108 -2.29 27.19 -12.70
C ILE A 108 -1.05 26.49 -12.10
N MET A 109 0.00 27.22 -11.77
CA MET A 109 1.20 26.66 -11.15
C MET A 109 0.87 26.09 -9.77
N PHE A 110 0.12 26.79 -8.92
CA PHE A 110 -0.30 26.29 -7.61
C PHE A 110 -1.24 25.07 -7.73
N ALA A 111 -2.17 25.09 -8.68
CA ALA A 111 -3.07 23.97 -8.92
C ALA A 111 -2.29 22.72 -9.39
N MET A 112 -1.29 22.89 -10.25
CA MET A 112 -0.44 21.80 -10.73
C MET A 112 0.46 21.25 -9.63
N LEU A 113 1.06 22.12 -8.81
CA LEU A 113 1.87 21.71 -7.66
C LEU A 113 1.03 20.93 -6.64
N GLY A 114 -0.16 21.44 -6.33
CA GLY A 114 -1.12 20.74 -5.48
C GLY A 114 -1.54 19.40 -6.08
N GLY A 115 -1.92 19.37 -7.35
CA GLY A 115 -2.30 18.14 -8.06
C GLY A 115 -1.20 17.09 -8.05
N PHE A 116 0.07 17.49 -8.13
CA PHE A 116 1.20 16.57 -8.08
C PHE A 116 1.27 15.80 -6.75
N VAL A 117 0.94 16.44 -5.62
CA VAL A 117 0.91 15.78 -4.30
C VAL A 117 0.00 14.55 -4.31
N PHE A 118 -1.10 14.60 -5.05
CA PHE A 118 -2.06 13.50 -5.14
C PHE A 118 -1.64 12.40 -6.13
N ILE A 119 -0.92 12.77 -7.18
CA ILE A 119 -0.45 11.83 -8.22
C ILE A 119 0.88 11.17 -7.81
N ALA A 120 1.70 11.83 -6.99
CA ALA A 120 3.03 11.37 -6.61
C ALA A 120 3.07 9.91 -6.10
N PRO A 121 2.16 9.42 -5.23
CA PRO A 121 2.17 8.03 -4.80
C PRO A 121 2.05 7.04 -5.96
N LEU A 122 1.22 7.34 -6.95
CA LEU A 122 1.00 6.49 -8.11
C LEU A 122 2.25 6.41 -9.01
N THR A 123 3.05 7.47 -9.03
CA THR A 123 4.31 7.46 -9.79
C THR A 123 5.38 6.57 -9.16
N CYS A 124 5.18 6.00 -7.98
CA CYS A 124 6.14 5.12 -7.31
C CYS A 124 5.89 3.62 -7.58
N ILE A 125 4.79 3.24 -8.25
CA ILE A 125 4.41 1.83 -8.49
C ILE A 125 5.56 1.01 -9.08
N GLY A 126 6.23 1.53 -10.12
CA GLY A 126 7.35 0.84 -10.76
C GLY A 126 8.56 0.66 -9.84
N LEU A 127 8.79 1.61 -8.94
CA LEU A 127 9.89 1.55 -7.97
C LEU A 127 9.61 0.50 -6.88
N TYR A 128 8.38 0.42 -6.38
CA TYR A 128 7.98 -0.63 -5.45
C TYR A 128 8.17 -2.02 -6.05
N ALA A 129 7.82 -2.18 -7.33
CA ALA A 129 8.03 -3.45 -8.03
C ALA A 129 9.51 -3.84 -8.16
N ILE A 130 10.41 -2.87 -8.38
CA ILE A 130 11.86 -3.10 -8.43
C ILE A 130 12.37 -3.49 -7.03
N SER A 131 12.04 -2.74 -5.99
CA SER A 131 12.47 -3.03 -4.61
C SER A 131 11.97 -4.40 -4.14
N ALA A 132 10.72 -4.76 -4.46
CA ALA A 132 10.17 -6.08 -4.18
C ALA A 132 10.92 -7.22 -4.89
N GLN A 133 11.44 -7.00 -6.09
CA GLN A 133 12.27 -8.00 -6.81
C GLN A 133 13.65 -8.12 -6.19
N LEU A 134 14.28 -7.00 -5.86
CA LEU A 134 15.59 -6.98 -5.20
C LEU A 134 15.56 -7.69 -3.85
N GLU A 135 14.51 -7.48 -3.05
CA GLU A 135 14.31 -8.18 -1.77
C GLU A 135 14.25 -9.71 -1.94
N ARG A 136 13.70 -10.19 -3.06
CA ARG A 136 13.63 -11.61 -3.40
C ARG A 136 14.88 -12.15 -4.09
N GLY A 137 15.93 -11.34 -4.24
CA GLY A 137 17.15 -11.71 -4.96
C GLY A 137 16.96 -11.91 -6.46
N GLN A 138 15.89 -11.33 -7.05
CA GLN A 138 15.57 -11.47 -8.47
C GLN A 138 16.13 -10.29 -9.27
N PRO A 139 16.51 -10.51 -10.56
CA PRO A 139 16.94 -9.42 -11.42
C PRO A 139 15.79 -8.43 -11.66
N PRO A 140 16.05 -7.12 -11.53
CA PRO A 140 15.02 -6.09 -11.69
C PRO A 140 14.59 -5.98 -13.17
N LEU A 141 13.36 -6.35 -13.48
CA LEU A 141 12.74 -6.31 -14.80
C LEU A 141 11.57 -5.32 -14.84
N LEU A 142 11.87 -4.02 -14.90
CA LEU A 142 10.89 -2.94 -14.82
C LEU A 142 9.69 -3.13 -15.77
N MET A 143 9.96 -3.41 -17.06
CA MET A 143 8.89 -3.52 -18.06
C MET A 143 7.96 -4.71 -17.82
N ARG A 144 8.50 -5.83 -17.32
CA ARG A 144 7.70 -7.01 -16.98
C ARG A 144 6.83 -6.73 -15.75
N SER A 145 7.40 -6.05 -14.75
CA SER A 145 6.70 -5.71 -13.50
C SER A 145 5.60 -4.70 -13.71
N LEU A 146 5.87 -3.63 -14.47
CA LEU A 146 4.84 -2.65 -14.85
C LEU A 146 3.71 -3.33 -15.62
N ARG A 147 4.03 -4.18 -16.62
CA ARG A 147 3.01 -4.89 -17.40
C ARG A 147 2.20 -5.85 -16.52
N ALA A 148 2.82 -6.50 -15.56
CA ALA A 148 2.12 -7.40 -14.64
C ALA A 148 1.22 -6.62 -13.68
N ALA A 149 1.70 -5.52 -13.09
CA ALA A 149 0.92 -4.63 -12.25
C ALA A 149 -0.29 -4.08 -13.02
N PHE A 150 -0.07 -3.47 -14.16
CA PHE A 150 -1.15 -2.91 -14.99
C PHE A 150 -2.17 -3.92 -15.53
N ARG A 151 -1.81 -5.21 -15.68
CA ARG A 151 -2.74 -6.22 -16.19
C ARG A 151 -3.59 -6.88 -15.10
N ARG A 152 -3.09 -7.00 -13.87
CA ARG A 152 -3.73 -7.81 -12.81
C ARG A 152 -4.45 -6.99 -11.74
N HIS A 153 -4.04 -5.76 -11.48
CA HIS A 153 -4.45 -5.03 -10.28
C HIS A 153 -5.14 -3.70 -10.54
N LEU A 154 -5.46 -3.36 -11.78
CA LEU A 154 -6.11 -2.10 -12.14
C LEU A 154 -7.34 -1.79 -11.27
N GLY A 155 -8.05 -2.80 -10.76
CA GLY A 155 -9.24 -2.59 -9.92
C GLY A 155 -8.91 -1.88 -8.60
N ASN A 156 -8.05 -2.43 -7.79
CA ASN A 156 -7.72 -1.88 -6.45
C ASN A 156 -6.88 -0.60 -6.56
N GLU A 157 -5.93 -0.55 -7.49
CA GLU A 157 -5.14 0.66 -7.73
C GLU A 157 -6.00 1.81 -8.27
N MET A 158 -7.00 1.51 -9.12
CA MET A 158 -7.97 2.52 -9.59
C MET A 158 -8.88 3.01 -8.48
N ILE A 159 -9.36 2.13 -7.58
CA ILE A 159 -10.15 2.55 -6.42
C ILE A 159 -9.30 3.46 -5.53
N PHE A 160 -8.04 3.12 -5.29
CA PHE A 160 -7.12 3.98 -4.54
C PHE A 160 -6.90 5.34 -5.22
N ALA A 161 -6.71 5.35 -6.56
CA ALA A 161 -6.59 6.59 -7.33
C ALA A 161 -7.87 7.45 -7.25
N ILE A 162 -9.06 6.82 -7.24
CA ILE A 162 -10.33 7.52 -7.04
C ILE A 162 -10.42 8.13 -5.65
N VAL A 163 -9.97 7.45 -4.59
CA VAL A 163 -9.91 8.02 -3.23
C VAL A 163 -9.04 9.26 -3.22
N LEU A 164 -7.84 9.21 -3.82
CA LEU A 164 -6.97 10.39 -3.92
C LEU A 164 -7.60 11.49 -4.76
N LEU A 165 -8.28 11.16 -5.86
CA LEU A 165 -9.00 12.13 -6.70
C LEU A 165 -10.11 12.82 -5.92
N ILE A 166 -10.87 12.11 -5.12
CA ILE A 166 -11.93 12.71 -4.27
C ILE A 166 -11.31 13.69 -3.27
N ILE A 167 -10.22 13.31 -2.59
CA ILE A 167 -9.52 14.20 -1.66
C ILE A 167 -9.01 15.44 -2.41
N PHE A 168 -8.44 15.28 -3.60
CA PHE A 168 -7.99 16.37 -4.45
C PHE A 168 -9.13 17.33 -4.86
N LEU A 169 -10.28 16.79 -5.29
CA LEU A 169 -11.43 17.61 -5.66
C LEU A 169 -12.00 18.40 -4.47
N LEU A 170 -12.03 17.80 -3.29
CA LEU A 170 -12.42 18.48 -2.06
C LEU A 170 -11.44 19.60 -1.71
N TRP A 171 -10.13 19.34 -1.82
CA TRP A 171 -9.10 20.35 -1.64
C TRP A 171 -9.23 21.49 -2.67
N ALA A 172 -9.38 21.16 -3.96
CA ALA A 172 -9.53 22.15 -5.02
C ALA A 172 -10.78 23.03 -4.79
N ARG A 173 -11.88 22.44 -4.35
CA ARG A 173 -13.09 23.16 -3.98
C ARG A 173 -12.86 24.11 -2.80
N ALA A 174 -12.19 23.63 -1.75
CA ALA A 174 -11.84 24.47 -0.59
C ALA A 174 -10.90 25.61 -0.99
N ALA A 175 -9.91 25.35 -1.83
CA ALA A 175 -8.98 26.36 -2.34
C ALA A 175 -9.72 27.48 -3.12
N ILE A 176 -10.64 27.11 -4.01
CA ILE A 176 -11.46 28.08 -4.76
C ILE A 176 -12.33 28.91 -3.80
N MET A 177 -12.91 28.29 -2.78
CA MET A 177 -13.72 29.05 -1.81
C MET A 177 -12.91 30.10 -1.05
N ILE A 178 -11.65 29.83 -0.77
CA ILE A 178 -10.76 30.80 -0.10
C ILE A 178 -10.50 31.99 -1.01
N THR A 179 -10.35 31.80 -2.32
CA THR A 179 -10.09 32.91 -3.26
C THR A 179 -11.22 33.91 -3.36
N VAL A 180 -12.47 33.51 -3.05
CA VAL A 180 -13.63 34.41 -3.06
C VAL A 180 -13.51 35.51 -2.01
N PHE A 181 -12.77 35.27 -0.93
CA PHE A 181 -12.57 36.25 0.15
C PHE A 181 -11.38 37.16 -0.09
N ILE A 182 -10.57 36.91 -1.11
CA ILE A 182 -9.43 37.78 -1.45
C ILE A 182 -9.96 39.05 -2.13
N PRO A 183 -9.67 40.27 -1.60
CA PRO A 183 -10.08 41.50 -2.26
C PRO A 183 -9.52 41.61 -3.68
N THR A 184 -10.34 42.01 -4.62
CA THR A 184 -9.97 42.16 -6.04
C THR A 184 -9.60 43.60 -6.41
N ASP A 185 -9.80 44.56 -5.49
CA ASP A 185 -9.63 45.96 -5.73
C ASP A 185 -8.23 46.44 -5.30
N GLY A 186 -7.35 46.68 -6.27
CA GLY A 186 -6.05 47.31 -6.10
C GLY A 186 -4.86 46.35 -5.94
N ASP A 187 -3.65 46.93 -5.85
CA ASP A 187 -2.41 46.18 -5.57
C ASP A 187 -2.37 45.84 -4.09
N LEU A 188 -2.70 44.57 -3.78
CA LEU A 188 -2.66 44.05 -2.41
C LEU A 188 -1.23 44.04 -1.88
N THR A 189 -1.03 44.67 -0.74
CA THR A 189 0.22 44.58 0.01
C THR A 189 0.35 43.18 0.63
N PHE A 190 1.59 42.71 0.86
CA PHE A 190 1.84 41.42 1.53
C PHE A 190 1.13 41.32 2.89
N ARG A 191 1.00 42.43 3.62
CA ARG A 191 0.30 42.50 4.91
C ARG A 191 -1.19 42.20 4.80
N GLU A 192 -1.83 42.62 3.71
CA GLU A 192 -3.26 42.37 3.44
C GLU A 192 -3.48 40.94 2.94
N LEU A 193 -2.53 40.39 2.19
CA LEU A 193 -2.59 39.04 1.65
C LEU A 193 -2.27 37.93 2.71
N TRP A 194 -1.49 38.27 3.74
CA TRP A 194 -1.02 37.32 4.75
C TRP A 194 -2.11 36.50 5.43
N PRO A 195 -3.27 37.05 5.87
CA PRO A 195 -4.33 36.25 6.50
C PRO A 195 -4.88 35.17 5.56
N TYR A 196 -5.03 35.45 4.27
CA TYR A 196 -5.54 34.53 3.26
C TYR A 196 -4.50 33.44 2.95
N LEU A 197 -3.25 33.81 2.85
CA LEU A 197 -2.15 32.87 2.65
C LEU A 197 -2.01 31.92 3.85
N SER A 198 -2.06 32.43 5.07
CA SER A 198 -1.94 31.63 6.28
C SER A 198 -3.12 30.66 6.44
N PHE A 199 -4.34 31.14 6.24
CA PHE A 199 -5.53 30.29 6.28
C PHE A 199 -5.53 29.24 5.15
N GLY A 200 -5.21 29.64 3.93
CA GLY A 200 -5.09 28.75 2.78
C GLY A 200 -4.01 27.69 2.98
N SER A 201 -2.85 28.08 3.54
CA SER A 201 -1.78 27.14 3.87
C SER A 201 -2.19 26.17 4.97
N ALA A 202 -2.92 26.61 5.98
CA ALA A 202 -3.44 25.74 7.04
C ALA A 202 -4.43 24.69 6.47
N VAL A 203 -5.37 25.12 5.63
CA VAL A 203 -6.30 24.22 4.93
C VAL A 203 -5.52 23.25 4.04
N GLY A 204 -4.58 23.75 3.25
CA GLY A 204 -3.70 22.92 2.41
C GLY A 204 -2.92 21.86 3.21
N ALA A 205 -2.39 22.25 4.37
CA ALA A 205 -1.66 21.34 5.27
C ALA A 205 -2.55 20.21 5.80
N VAL A 206 -3.82 20.50 6.12
CA VAL A 206 -4.78 19.47 6.54
C VAL A 206 -5.01 18.45 5.41
N PHE A 207 -5.29 18.91 4.19
CA PHE A 207 -5.49 18.02 3.05
C PHE A 207 -4.21 17.24 2.68
N ALA A 208 -3.05 17.88 2.74
CA ALA A 208 -1.76 17.23 2.54
C ALA A 208 -1.51 16.15 3.60
N GLY A 209 -1.83 16.41 4.87
CA GLY A 209 -1.74 15.44 5.96
C GLY A 209 -2.67 14.25 5.78
N VAL A 210 -3.91 14.48 5.34
CA VAL A 210 -4.88 13.41 5.02
C VAL A 210 -4.35 12.57 3.85
N THR A 211 -3.92 13.21 2.76
CA THR A 211 -3.36 12.53 1.59
C THR A 211 -2.13 11.71 1.95
N PHE A 212 -1.21 12.30 2.70
CA PHE A 212 0.00 11.63 3.19
C PHE A 212 -0.37 10.40 4.04
N SER A 213 -1.28 10.55 4.99
CA SER A 213 -1.69 9.45 5.87
C SER A 213 -2.39 8.33 5.09
N ALA A 214 -3.21 8.69 4.11
CA ALA A 214 -3.90 7.73 3.27
C ALA A 214 -2.97 7.01 2.30
N SER A 215 -1.89 7.64 1.84
CA SER A 215 -1.03 7.12 0.76
C SER A 215 0.31 6.57 1.20
N ALA A 216 0.78 6.88 2.43
CA ALA A 216 2.14 6.56 2.87
C ALA A 216 2.51 5.07 2.70
N PHE A 217 1.57 4.17 3.01
CA PHE A 217 1.80 2.73 2.97
C PHE A 217 0.74 1.95 2.19
N SER A 218 -0.35 2.60 1.74
CA SER A 218 -1.46 1.91 1.07
C SER A 218 -1.02 1.26 -0.24
N LEU A 219 -0.34 2.01 -1.08
CA LEU A 219 0.03 1.52 -2.40
C LEU A 219 1.08 0.39 -2.35
N PRO A 220 2.15 0.48 -1.54
CA PRO A 220 3.03 -0.66 -1.29
C PRO A 220 2.29 -1.89 -0.77
N MET A 221 1.31 -1.71 0.13
CA MET A 221 0.51 -2.81 0.68
C MET A 221 -0.37 -3.47 -0.38
N ILE A 222 -1.09 -2.69 -1.19
CA ILE A 222 -1.92 -3.18 -2.31
C ILE A 222 -1.06 -3.97 -3.32
N MET A 223 0.16 -3.51 -3.57
CA MET A 223 1.06 -4.20 -4.49
C MET A 223 1.68 -5.48 -3.90
N HIS A 224 1.89 -5.53 -2.59
CA HIS A 224 2.53 -6.65 -1.93
C HIS A 224 1.55 -7.76 -1.56
N ARG A 225 0.33 -7.41 -1.19
CA ARG A 225 -0.66 -8.33 -0.61
C ARG A 225 -2.00 -8.25 -1.36
N ASP A 226 -2.73 -9.35 -1.35
CA ASP A 226 -4.11 -9.37 -1.86
C ASP A 226 -5.05 -8.75 -0.82
N VAL A 227 -5.13 -7.43 -0.86
CA VAL A 227 -5.90 -6.59 0.06
C VAL A 227 -6.72 -5.57 -0.74
N ASP A 228 -7.90 -5.27 -0.26
CA ASP A 228 -8.72 -4.21 -0.84
C ASP A 228 -8.17 -2.82 -0.49
N SER A 229 -8.46 -1.84 -1.35
CA SER A 229 -7.95 -0.48 -1.22
C SER A 229 -8.40 0.21 0.07
N ILE A 230 -9.61 -0.09 0.56
CA ILE A 230 -10.15 0.53 1.77
C ILE A 230 -9.36 0.05 2.99
N THR A 231 -9.17 -1.26 3.13
CA THR A 231 -8.33 -1.87 4.18
C THR A 231 -6.91 -1.32 4.16
N ALA A 232 -6.31 -1.20 2.96
CA ALA A 232 -4.97 -0.62 2.82
C ALA A 232 -4.91 0.84 3.28
N VAL A 233 -5.88 1.68 2.89
CA VAL A 233 -5.96 3.09 3.29
C VAL A 233 -6.16 3.23 4.79
N VAL A 234 -7.09 2.47 5.39
CA VAL A 234 -7.33 2.52 6.83
C VAL A 234 -6.11 2.04 7.61
N THR A 235 -5.45 0.98 7.13
CA THR A 235 -4.19 0.48 7.72
C THR A 235 -3.08 1.54 7.65
N SER A 236 -2.92 2.23 6.50
CA SER A 236 -1.94 3.30 6.34
C SER A 236 -2.19 4.45 7.31
N ILE A 237 -3.44 4.92 7.43
CA ILE A 237 -3.82 5.98 8.37
C ILE A 237 -3.52 5.54 9.82
N ASN A 238 -3.89 4.31 10.21
CA ASN A 238 -3.61 3.77 11.53
C ASN A 238 -2.10 3.71 11.81
N ALA A 239 -1.30 3.26 10.84
CA ALA A 239 0.16 3.19 10.96
C ALA A 239 0.80 4.57 11.17
N VAL A 240 0.34 5.58 10.41
CA VAL A 240 0.80 6.97 10.56
C VAL A 240 0.42 7.54 11.92
N LEU A 241 -0.83 7.35 12.36
CA LEU A 241 -1.31 7.86 13.64
C LEU A 241 -0.63 7.20 14.84
N ARG A 242 -0.25 5.94 14.74
CA ARG A 242 0.50 5.21 15.77
C ARG A 242 1.97 5.60 15.84
N ASN A 243 2.57 6.01 14.73
CA ASN A 243 4.00 6.29 14.59
C ASN A 243 4.29 7.77 14.27
N LYS A 244 3.55 8.72 14.89
CA LYS A 244 3.63 10.16 14.58
C LYS A 244 5.05 10.70 14.51
N GLY A 245 5.92 10.31 15.46
CA GLY A 245 7.31 10.79 15.50
C GLY A 245 8.11 10.38 14.26
N ALA A 246 8.08 9.10 13.89
CA ALA A 246 8.74 8.62 12.68
C ALA A 246 8.13 9.22 11.41
N MET A 247 6.81 9.36 11.35
CA MET A 247 6.11 9.87 10.17
C MET A 247 6.30 11.37 9.96
N ILE A 248 6.47 12.17 11.03
CA ILE A 248 6.87 13.59 10.91
C ILE A 248 8.30 13.69 10.34
N VAL A 249 9.23 12.88 10.83
CA VAL A 249 10.59 12.83 10.28
C VAL A 249 10.57 12.38 8.82
N TRP A 250 9.77 11.36 8.49
CA TRP A 250 9.60 10.91 7.11
C TRP A 250 9.07 12.00 6.19
N LEU A 251 8.00 12.68 6.60
CA LEU A 251 7.42 13.80 5.85
C LEU A 251 8.45 14.94 5.66
N ALA A 252 9.20 15.28 6.70
CA ALA A 252 10.25 16.31 6.62
C ALA A 252 11.35 15.91 5.61
N LEU A 253 11.77 14.64 5.60
CA LEU A 253 12.75 14.13 4.63
C LEU A 253 12.21 14.18 3.19
N VAL A 254 10.93 13.82 2.98
CA VAL A 254 10.28 13.93 1.66
C VAL A 254 10.24 15.38 1.20
N ILE A 255 9.78 16.30 2.05
CA ILE A 255 9.72 17.74 1.72
C ILE A 255 11.13 18.27 1.41
N ALA A 256 12.12 17.99 2.24
CA ALA A 256 13.51 18.43 2.01
C ALA A 256 14.05 17.89 0.68
N SER A 257 13.78 16.62 0.37
CA SER A 257 14.18 16.00 -0.89
C SER A 257 13.54 16.67 -2.10
N LEU A 258 12.25 16.99 -2.02
CA LEU A 258 11.55 17.71 -3.10
C LEU A 258 12.10 19.14 -3.27
N LEU A 259 12.40 19.84 -2.19
CA LEU A 259 13.02 21.16 -2.25
C LEU A 259 14.39 21.11 -2.93
N ILE A 260 15.23 20.13 -2.59
CA ILE A 260 16.50 19.89 -3.27
C ILE A 260 16.26 19.62 -4.77
N GLY A 261 15.24 18.83 -5.10
CA GLY A 261 14.86 18.55 -6.47
C GLY A 261 14.51 19.83 -7.25
N VAL A 262 13.74 20.72 -6.67
CA VAL A 262 13.40 22.02 -7.28
C VAL A 262 14.64 22.93 -7.40
N MET A 263 15.45 23.02 -6.35
CA MET A 263 16.69 23.84 -6.35
C MET A 263 17.72 23.38 -7.39
N THR A 264 17.71 22.10 -7.74
CA THR A 264 18.55 21.54 -8.80
C THR A 264 17.92 21.61 -10.20
N ALA A 265 16.91 22.46 -10.39
CA ALA A 265 16.15 22.58 -11.63
C ALA A 265 15.62 21.21 -12.13
N PHE A 266 15.08 20.39 -11.21
CA PHE A 266 14.52 19.06 -11.40
C PHE A 266 15.54 17.95 -11.73
N VAL A 267 16.82 18.27 -12.01
CA VAL A 267 17.84 17.27 -12.31
C VAL A 267 18.05 16.32 -11.12
N GLY A 268 18.06 16.85 -9.90
CA GLY A 268 18.19 16.03 -8.69
C GLY A 268 17.07 15.03 -8.50
N LEU A 269 15.88 15.27 -9.06
CA LEU A 269 14.74 14.36 -8.95
C LEU A 269 15.01 13.00 -9.63
N VAL A 270 15.91 12.95 -10.61
CA VAL A 270 16.29 11.70 -11.28
C VAL A 270 16.81 10.65 -10.29
N VAL A 271 17.49 11.10 -9.24
CA VAL A 271 18.03 10.26 -8.16
C VAL A 271 17.10 10.23 -6.95
N ILE A 272 16.53 11.37 -6.59
CA ILE A 272 15.70 11.53 -5.39
C ILE A 272 14.43 10.67 -5.48
N ILE A 273 13.74 10.68 -6.63
CA ILE A 273 12.47 9.94 -6.79
C ILE A 273 12.66 8.43 -6.56
N PRO A 274 13.64 7.75 -7.20
CA PRO A 274 13.90 6.36 -6.90
C PRO A 274 14.22 6.09 -5.44
N VAL A 275 15.09 6.90 -4.84
CA VAL A 275 15.48 6.72 -3.42
C VAL A 275 14.27 6.82 -2.50
N ILE A 276 13.40 7.83 -2.68
CA ILE A 276 12.20 8.02 -1.87
C ILE A 276 11.20 6.88 -2.09
N GLY A 277 11.01 6.44 -3.36
CA GLY A 277 10.13 5.31 -3.66
C GLY A 277 10.59 4.03 -2.98
N TYR A 278 11.86 3.65 -3.12
CA TYR A 278 12.42 2.48 -2.44
C TYR A 278 12.36 2.62 -0.91
N ALA A 279 12.68 3.79 -0.38
CA ALA A 279 12.59 4.05 1.05
C ALA A 279 11.15 3.88 1.57
N ALA A 280 10.14 4.30 0.81
CA ALA A 280 8.74 4.09 1.16
C ALA A 280 8.36 2.60 1.19
N TRP A 281 8.90 1.78 0.28
CA TRP A 281 8.74 0.33 0.30
C TRP A 281 9.30 -0.29 1.58
N HIS A 282 10.55 0.03 1.93
CA HIS A 282 11.17 -0.45 3.16
C HIS A 282 10.46 0.05 4.41
N GLY A 283 9.94 1.28 4.37
CA GLY A 283 9.11 1.84 5.44
C GLY A 283 7.82 1.05 5.64
N TYR A 284 7.16 0.65 4.56
CA TYR A 284 5.98 -0.21 4.60
C TYR A 284 6.31 -1.57 5.25
N LEU A 285 7.34 -2.27 4.78
CA LEU A 285 7.73 -3.59 5.31
C LEU A 285 8.10 -3.56 6.79
N GLU A 286 8.70 -2.48 7.25
CA GLU A 286 9.06 -2.33 8.66
C GLU A 286 7.87 -1.98 9.54
N THR A 287 6.92 -1.20 9.00
CA THR A 287 5.82 -0.64 9.78
C THR A 287 4.62 -1.58 9.89
N ILE A 288 4.25 -2.23 8.79
CA ILE A 288 3.02 -3.02 8.71
C ILE A 288 3.34 -4.50 8.73
N ASP A 289 2.68 -5.21 9.64
CA ASP A 289 2.68 -6.67 9.68
C ASP A 289 1.50 -7.18 8.84
N ALA A 290 1.81 -7.50 7.59
CA ALA A 290 0.81 -7.93 6.62
C ALA A 290 0.85 -9.45 6.37
N ASP A 291 1.40 -10.25 7.30
CA ASP A 291 1.58 -11.70 7.07
C ASP A 291 0.27 -12.47 7.05
N GLU A 292 -0.81 -11.95 7.65
CA GLU A 292 -2.15 -12.52 7.60
C GLU A 292 -2.81 -12.39 6.22
N PHE A 293 -2.33 -11.46 5.38
CA PHE A 293 -2.85 -11.26 4.03
C PHE A 293 -2.05 -12.10 3.01
N PRO A 294 -2.73 -12.76 2.06
CA PRO A 294 -2.06 -13.52 1.01
C PRO A 294 -1.06 -12.66 0.23
N ARG A 295 0.11 -13.21 -0.09
CA ARG A 295 1.10 -12.50 -0.91
C ARG A 295 0.64 -12.42 -2.35
N HIS A 296 0.78 -11.26 -2.94
CA HIS A 296 0.67 -11.12 -4.39
C HIS A 296 1.94 -11.65 -5.08
N ASP A 297 1.74 -12.52 -6.06
CA ASP A 297 2.80 -12.89 -7.00
C ASP A 297 3.00 -11.76 -8.03
N VAL A 298 3.71 -10.71 -7.62
CA VAL A 298 4.05 -9.59 -8.51
C VAL A 298 5.02 -10.08 -9.58
N GLY A 299 4.48 -10.52 -10.73
CA GLY A 299 5.27 -10.74 -11.92
C GLY A 299 6.28 -11.89 -11.91
N ILE A 300 6.17 -12.81 -10.95
CA ILE A 300 6.99 -14.01 -10.92
C ILE A 300 6.31 -15.03 -11.82
N THR A 301 6.94 -15.34 -12.96
CA THR A 301 6.76 -16.64 -13.58
C THR A 301 7.09 -17.66 -12.51
N SER A 302 6.10 -18.49 -12.13
CA SER A 302 6.37 -19.74 -11.47
C SER A 302 7.43 -20.44 -12.33
N VAL A 303 8.68 -20.38 -11.92
CA VAL A 303 9.65 -21.36 -12.37
C VAL A 303 9.04 -22.69 -11.91
N PRO A 304 8.69 -23.61 -12.80
CA PRO A 304 8.20 -24.90 -12.36
C PRO A 304 9.24 -25.44 -11.40
N ARG A 305 8.79 -25.78 -10.18
CA ARG A 305 9.67 -26.45 -9.22
C ARG A 305 10.15 -27.68 -9.95
N PRO A 306 11.48 -27.93 -10.06
CA PRO A 306 11.94 -29.17 -10.65
C PRO A 306 11.20 -30.31 -9.95
N ALA A 307 10.61 -31.23 -10.70
CA ALA A 307 9.92 -32.38 -10.15
C ALA A 307 10.87 -33.06 -9.19
N GLU A 308 10.57 -33.01 -7.89
CA GLU A 308 11.30 -33.79 -6.89
C GLU A 308 11.03 -35.28 -7.20
N GLY A 309 12.07 -35.92 -7.75
CA GLY A 309 12.27 -37.37 -7.56
C GLY A 309 11.47 -38.30 -8.45
N GLU A 310 11.96 -38.53 -9.64
CA GLU A 310 12.07 -39.91 -10.16
C GLU A 310 13.54 -40.31 -10.03
N ASN A 311 13.83 -41.00 -8.98
CA ASN A 311 14.90 -41.99 -8.88
C ASN A 311 14.36 -43.22 -8.16
#